data_54c4a4807b1ee64d9af3a9e95b13e418
#
_entry.id   54c4a4807b1ee64d9af3a9e95b13e418
#
_cell.length_a   1.000
_cell.length_b   1.000
_cell.length_c   1.000
_cell.angle_alpha   90.00
_cell.angle_beta   90.00
_cell.angle_gamma   90.00
#
_symmetry.space_group_name_H-M   'P 1'
#
loop_
_entity.id
_entity.type
_entity.pdbx_description
1 polymer ?
#
loop_
_entity_poly.entity_id
_entity_poly.type
_entity_poly.pdbx_seq_one_letter_code
_entity_poly.pdbx_strand_id
1 'polypeptide(L)'
;MIVVQLSGGLGNQMFQYATGRALAARHGAQLVLDSSWIDGAGGAVSTEVRRYELGCFELESRVAPVEQVGRLRRSVLPSRRPTLRELEEPPFGQPCPELLQATDNTYLRGYWQNVTYFEDAEAHVRRDFTFRPEIAAQQADVARQIGASPVPTVSLHVRRSDYVTDPGVRDRMGTLEPEYYSHALDALGSGIGSVRLFVFTDDPAWCRANLRLSEQDVVLGATRAEADKWASIMQLMTLCDHHVLANSSFSWWGAWLSPSPTKIVVAPRPWVQDSRWDENGRIPSEWVRIDRGYQADQPPSTTTFAPVT
;
A
#
# COMPACT_ATOMS: atom_id res chain seq x y z
N MET A 1 -23.00 9.19 8.24
CA MET A 1 -21.56 9.44 8.51
C MET A 1 -20.83 8.12 8.57
N ILE A 2 -19.70 8.01 7.91
CA ILE A 2 -18.79 6.84 7.99
C ILE A 2 -17.57 7.27 8.80
N VAL A 3 -17.18 6.49 9.78
CA VAL A 3 -15.98 6.74 10.60
C VAL A 3 -15.00 5.59 10.38
N VAL A 4 -13.74 5.90 10.13
CA VAL A 4 -12.69 4.89 9.92
C VAL A 4 -11.57 5.09 10.92
N GLN A 5 -11.24 4.03 11.68
CA GLN A 5 -10.07 4.02 12.53
C GLN A 5 -8.80 3.88 11.69
N LEU A 6 -7.86 4.79 11.89
CA LEU A 6 -6.55 4.73 11.25
C LEU A 6 -5.55 4.00 12.12
N SER A 7 -4.74 3.13 11.49
CA SER A 7 -3.68 2.37 12.14
C SER A 7 -2.56 2.00 11.16
N GLY A 8 -1.39 1.66 11.68
CA GLY A 8 -0.24 1.31 10.84
C GLY A 8 0.38 2.52 10.13
N GLY A 9 1.20 2.27 9.10
CA GLY A 9 1.85 3.30 8.29
C GLY A 9 1.02 3.75 7.09
N LEU A 10 1.60 4.63 6.26
CA LEU A 10 0.93 5.30 5.13
C LEU A 10 0.09 4.35 4.26
N GLY A 11 0.66 3.25 3.76
CA GLY A 11 -0.08 2.34 2.89
C GLY A 11 -1.29 1.67 3.56
N ASN A 12 -1.22 1.40 4.87
CA ASN A 12 -2.36 0.87 5.62
C ASN A 12 -3.44 1.94 5.80
N GLN A 13 -3.05 3.16 6.18
CA GLN A 13 -3.97 4.28 6.31
C GLN A 13 -4.67 4.61 4.99
N MET A 14 -3.99 4.43 3.85
CA MET A 14 -4.59 4.60 2.52
C MET A 14 -5.68 3.56 2.23
N PHE A 15 -5.49 2.28 2.58
CA PHE A 15 -6.53 1.27 2.43
C PHE A 15 -7.74 1.56 3.31
N GLN A 16 -7.50 1.95 4.55
CA GLN A 16 -8.55 2.35 5.49
C GLN A 16 -9.35 3.55 4.96
N TYR A 17 -8.64 4.57 4.46
CA TYR A 17 -9.26 5.73 3.83
C TYR A 17 -10.09 5.33 2.60
N ALA A 18 -9.52 4.57 1.67
CA ALA A 18 -10.16 4.21 0.41
C ALA A 18 -11.47 3.43 0.64
N THR A 19 -11.45 2.47 1.57
CA THR A 19 -12.64 1.71 1.96
C THR A 19 -13.71 2.59 2.58
N GLY A 20 -13.32 3.46 3.52
CA GLY A 20 -14.26 4.43 4.12
C GLY A 20 -14.81 5.43 3.11
N ARG A 21 -13.98 5.88 2.17
CA ARG A 21 -14.35 6.81 1.09
C ARG A 21 -15.38 6.19 0.13
N ALA A 22 -15.16 4.93 -0.24
CA ALA A 22 -16.09 4.19 -1.08
C ALA A 22 -17.45 4.03 -0.38
N LEU A 23 -17.45 3.59 0.87
CA LEU A 23 -18.68 3.45 1.64
C LEU A 23 -19.40 4.81 1.83
N ALA A 24 -18.64 5.88 2.10
CA ALA A 24 -19.20 7.23 2.22
C ALA A 24 -19.82 7.71 0.90
N ALA A 25 -19.17 7.42 -0.24
CA ALA A 25 -19.67 7.78 -1.56
C ALA A 25 -20.98 7.06 -1.89
N ARG A 26 -21.08 5.74 -1.60
CA ARG A 26 -22.31 4.94 -1.82
C ARG A 26 -23.52 5.51 -1.09
N HIS A 27 -23.31 6.14 0.06
CA HIS A 27 -24.41 6.68 0.89
C HIS A 27 -24.56 8.20 0.87
N GLY A 28 -23.74 8.92 0.07
CA GLY A 28 -23.71 10.38 0.14
C GLY A 28 -23.38 10.90 1.54
N ALA A 29 -22.57 10.13 2.30
CA ALA A 29 -22.27 10.37 3.72
C ALA A 29 -20.92 11.07 3.88
N GLN A 30 -20.76 11.78 5.00
CA GLN A 30 -19.47 12.35 5.38
C GLN A 30 -18.51 11.25 5.84
N LEU A 31 -17.26 11.30 5.36
CA LEU A 31 -16.15 10.50 5.89
C LEU A 31 -15.44 11.24 7.02
N VAL A 32 -15.20 10.52 8.11
CA VAL A 32 -14.47 11.00 9.29
C VAL A 32 -13.35 10.02 9.60
N LEU A 33 -12.15 10.53 9.82
CA LEU A 33 -10.97 9.73 10.16
C LEU A 33 -10.73 9.78 11.66
N ASP A 34 -10.62 8.62 12.29
CA ASP A 34 -10.30 8.46 13.70
C ASP A 34 -8.82 8.12 13.86
N SER A 35 -8.01 9.09 14.32
CA SER A 35 -6.58 8.90 14.63
C SER A 35 -6.32 8.42 16.06
N SER A 36 -7.33 8.16 16.86
CA SER A 36 -7.20 7.86 18.30
C SER A 36 -6.30 6.67 18.60
N TRP A 37 -6.25 5.67 17.72
CA TRP A 37 -5.32 4.55 17.87
C TRP A 37 -3.86 4.98 17.67
N ILE A 38 -3.61 5.85 16.70
CA ILE A 38 -2.26 6.39 16.39
C ILE A 38 -1.78 7.28 17.53
N ASP A 39 -2.65 8.17 18.01
CA ASP A 39 -2.35 9.18 19.04
C ASP A 39 -2.29 8.57 20.45
N GLY A 40 -2.78 7.35 20.62
CA GLY A 40 -2.89 6.64 21.90
C GLY A 40 -1.87 5.52 22.07
N ALA A 41 -2.12 4.63 23.06
CA ALA A 41 -1.27 3.48 23.40
C ALA A 41 -1.11 2.48 22.25
N GLY A 42 -2.03 2.41 21.30
CA GLY A 42 -1.94 1.55 20.11
C GLY A 42 -0.76 1.93 19.20
N GLY A 43 -0.44 3.21 19.09
CA GLY A 43 0.73 3.69 18.35
C GLY A 43 2.08 3.34 18.98
N ALA A 44 2.08 3.04 20.30
CA ALA A 44 3.28 2.71 21.06
C ALA A 44 3.54 1.19 21.19
N VAL A 45 2.60 0.33 20.75
CA VAL A 45 2.71 -1.14 20.90
C VAL A 45 3.68 -1.76 19.89
N SER A 46 3.95 -1.07 18.79
CA SER A 46 5.01 -1.49 17.88
C SER A 46 6.33 -0.84 18.30
N THR A 47 7.46 -1.47 18.00
CA THR A 47 8.80 -0.88 18.11
C THR A 47 8.95 0.43 17.32
N GLU A 48 7.87 0.89 16.66
CA GLU A 48 7.81 2.04 15.80
C GLU A 48 6.69 2.99 16.22
N VAL A 49 7.04 4.26 16.42
CA VAL A 49 6.09 5.33 16.62
C VAL A 49 5.28 5.53 15.34
N ARG A 50 3.98 5.24 15.38
CA ARG A 50 3.05 5.51 14.27
C ARG A 50 2.50 6.92 14.38
N ARG A 51 2.26 7.53 13.21
CA ARG A 51 1.70 8.88 13.12
C ARG A 51 0.64 8.95 12.02
N TYR A 52 -0.13 10.01 12.01
CA TYR A 52 -1.00 10.32 10.87
C TYR A 52 -0.15 10.69 9.65
N GLU A 53 -0.26 9.92 8.57
CA GLU A 53 0.59 10.07 7.38
C GLU A 53 -0.20 10.51 6.13
N LEU A 54 -1.54 10.49 6.15
CA LEU A 54 -2.36 10.91 5.02
C LEU A 54 -2.31 12.41 4.71
N GLY A 55 -1.68 13.22 5.57
CA GLY A 55 -1.51 14.66 5.36
C GLY A 55 -0.68 15.03 4.13
N CYS A 56 -0.02 14.08 3.49
CA CYS A 56 0.71 14.27 2.23
C CYS A 56 -0.21 14.40 1.00
N PHE A 57 -1.51 14.13 1.14
CA PHE A 57 -2.50 14.18 0.06
C PHE A 57 -3.48 15.35 0.24
N GLU A 58 -4.21 15.68 -0.83
CA GLU A 58 -5.28 16.68 -0.85
C GLU A 58 -6.64 16.03 -0.54
N LEU A 59 -6.82 15.57 0.69
CA LEU A 59 -8.03 14.85 1.09
C LEU A 59 -9.20 15.79 1.37
N GLU A 60 -10.41 15.38 0.95
CA GLU A 60 -11.69 16.05 1.31
C GLU A 60 -12.22 15.61 2.68
N SER A 61 -11.54 14.74 3.42
CA SER A 61 -12.01 14.19 4.69
C SER A 61 -11.53 14.99 5.89
N ARG A 62 -12.27 14.85 7.00
CA ARG A 62 -11.93 15.46 8.29
C ARG A 62 -11.31 14.43 9.23
N VAL A 63 -10.19 14.78 9.84
CA VAL A 63 -9.68 14.06 11.03
C VAL A 63 -10.46 14.53 12.25
N ALA A 64 -11.09 13.61 12.97
CA ALA A 64 -11.85 13.94 14.17
C ALA A 64 -10.95 13.97 15.41
N PRO A 65 -11.11 14.95 16.30
CA PRO A 65 -10.50 14.91 17.62
C PRO A 65 -10.90 13.66 18.40
N VAL A 66 -9.98 13.10 19.20
CA VAL A 66 -10.20 11.86 19.98
C VAL A 66 -11.46 11.92 20.85
N GLU A 67 -11.72 13.08 21.48
CA GLU A 67 -12.92 13.29 22.32
C GLU A 67 -14.22 13.22 21.50
N GLN A 68 -14.18 13.66 20.25
CA GLN A 68 -15.35 13.60 19.37
C GLN A 68 -15.67 12.15 19.00
N VAL A 69 -14.66 11.36 18.62
CA VAL A 69 -14.83 9.94 18.32
C VAL A 69 -15.33 9.17 19.53
N GLY A 70 -14.78 9.43 20.72
CA GLY A 70 -15.24 8.83 21.96
C GLY A 70 -16.71 9.11 22.26
N ARG A 71 -17.22 10.31 21.94
CA ARG A 71 -18.65 10.65 22.08
C ARG A 71 -19.53 9.92 21.05
N LEU A 72 -19.06 9.79 19.81
CA LEU A 72 -19.78 9.10 18.74
C LEU A 72 -19.93 7.59 19.00
N ARG A 73 -18.91 6.97 19.61
CA ARG A 73 -18.93 5.54 19.98
C ARG A 73 -19.73 5.25 21.24
N ARG A 74 -19.86 6.21 22.16
CA ARG A 74 -20.61 6.04 23.41
C ARG A 74 -22.01 6.62 23.27
N SER A 75 -23.02 5.79 23.37
CA SER A 75 -24.36 6.26 23.68
C SER A 75 -24.34 6.77 25.14
N VAL A 76 -24.52 8.06 25.34
CA VAL A 76 -24.47 8.70 26.66
C VAL A 76 -25.67 8.31 27.54
N LEU A 77 -26.67 7.63 26.97
CA LEU A 77 -27.87 7.17 27.69
C LEU A 77 -28.08 5.67 27.46
N PRO A 78 -28.33 4.87 28.53
CA PRO A 78 -28.55 3.43 28.43
C PRO A 78 -29.74 3.03 27.55
N SER A 79 -30.63 3.97 27.24
CA SER A 79 -31.87 3.79 26.46
C SER A 79 -31.74 4.13 24.97
N ARG A 80 -30.62 4.68 24.52
CA ARG A 80 -30.40 4.99 23.09
C ARG A 80 -29.50 3.95 22.45
N ARG A 81 -29.89 3.51 21.24
CA ARG A 81 -29.02 2.68 20.38
C ARG A 81 -27.71 3.41 20.10
N PRO A 82 -26.56 2.69 19.97
CA PRO A 82 -25.30 3.32 19.60
C PRO A 82 -25.49 4.13 18.32
N THR A 83 -24.89 5.31 18.29
CA THR A 83 -24.98 6.21 17.13
C THR A 83 -24.26 5.65 15.91
N LEU A 84 -23.27 4.76 16.12
CA LEU A 84 -22.50 4.12 15.08
C LEU A 84 -22.56 2.59 15.25
N ARG A 85 -22.79 1.89 14.13
CA ARG A 85 -22.60 0.43 14.05
C ARG A 85 -21.11 0.15 13.84
N GLU A 86 -20.47 -0.55 14.75
CA GLU A 86 -19.08 -1.00 14.59
C GLU A 86 -19.02 -2.21 13.69
N LEU A 87 -18.15 -2.17 12.68
CA LEU A 87 -17.81 -3.25 11.79
C LEU A 87 -16.30 -3.49 11.88
N GLU A 88 -15.92 -4.67 12.32
CA GLU A 88 -14.53 -5.08 12.43
C GLU A 88 -14.17 -6.01 11.27
N GLU A 89 -13.01 -5.77 10.66
CA GLU A 89 -12.47 -6.62 9.61
C GLU A 89 -12.25 -8.04 10.15
N PRO A 90 -12.72 -9.08 9.45
CA PRO A 90 -12.44 -10.45 9.83
C PRO A 90 -10.92 -10.72 9.93
N PRO A 91 -10.49 -11.66 10.82
CA PRO A 91 -9.06 -11.97 10.97
C PRO A 91 -8.47 -12.54 9.68
N PHE A 92 -7.16 -12.37 9.52
CA PHE A 92 -6.38 -12.95 8.41
C PHE A 92 -6.82 -12.52 7.01
N GLY A 93 -7.36 -11.31 6.86
CA GLY A 93 -7.73 -10.76 5.55
C GLY A 93 -8.90 -11.45 4.86
N GLN A 94 -9.69 -12.24 5.62
CA GLN A 94 -10.87 -12.88 5.09
C GLN A 94 -11.87 -11.85 4.54
N PRO A 95 -12.59 -12.15 3.47
CA PRO A 95 -13.62 -11.26 2.93
C PRO A 95 -14.65 -10.87 3.99
N CYS A 96 -15.09 -9.61 3.95
CA CYS A 96 -16.12 -9.06 4.82
C CYS A 96 -17.36 -8.68 3.98
N PRO A 97 -18.27 -9.62 3.68
CA PRO A 97 -19.48 -9.31 2.90
C PRO A 97 -20.38 -8.27 3.58
N GLU A 98 -20.32 -8.18 4.91
CA GLU A 98 -21.07 -7.22 5.71
C GLU A 98 -20.68 -5.77 5.38
N LEU A 99 -19.45 -5.55 4.90
CA LEU A 99 -19.01 -4.22 4.46
C LEU A 99 -19.80 -3.72 3.24
N LEU A 100 -20.09 -4.61 2.29
CA LEU A 100 -20.86 -4.27 1.08
C LEU A 100 -22.34 -3.96 1.41
N GLN A 101 -22.83 -4.47 2.55
CA GLN A 101 -24.18 -4.24 3.06
C GLN A 101 -24.21 -3.15 4.15
N ALA A 102 -23.05 -2.59 4.52
CA ALA A 102 -22.98 -1.58 5.56
C ALA A 102 -23.69 -0.31 5.12
N THR A 103 -24.44 0.26 6.04
CA THR A 103 -25.22 1.47 5.82
C THR A 103 -24.48 2.71 6.35
N ASP A 104 -25.07 3.89 6.19
CA ASP A 104 -24.61 5.10 6.90
C ASP A 104 -24.58 4.84 8.42
N ASN A 105 -23.83 5.67 9.14
CA ASN A 105 -23.53 5.51 10.56
C ASN A 105 -22.76 4.23 10.94
N THR A 106 -21.77 3.90 10.12
CA THR A 106 -20.85 2.78 10.37
C THR A 106 -19.47 3.28 10.82
N TYR A 107 -18.90 2.58 11.81
CA TYR A 107 -17.52 2.72 12.26
C TYR A 107 -16.72 1.51 11.81
N LEU A 108 -15.68 1.74 11.00
CA LEU A 108 -14.82 0.69 10.42
C LEU A 108 -13.54 0.52 11.25
N ARG A 109 -13.24 -0.72 11.64
CA ARG A 109 -12.01 -1.10 12.35
C ARG A 109 -11.34 -2.27 11.64
N GLY A 110 -10.14 -2.07 11.12
CA GLY A 110 -9.36 -3.04 10.38
C GLY A 110 -8.37 -2.39 9.44
N TYR A 111 -7.66 -3.20 8.65
CA TYR A 111 -6.75 -2.71 7.60
C TYR A 111 -7.44 -2.56 6.26
N TRP A 112 -8.45 -3.37 5.99
CA TRP A 112 -9.29 -3.33 4.78
C TRP A 112 -8.50 -3.43 3.47
N GLN A 113 -7.44 -4.25 3.49
CA GLN A 113 -6.52 -4.40 2.36
C GLN A 113 -7.09 -5.29 1.26
N ASN A 114 -8.17 -4.85 0.64
CA ASN A 114 -8.83 -5.54 -0.46
C ASN A 114 -9.37 -4.51 -1.45
N VAL A 115 -8.97 -4.63 -2.74
CA VAL A 115 -9.34 -3.68 -3.78
C VAL A 115 -10.85 -3.66 -4.05
N THR A 116 -11.53 -4.79 -3.87
CA THR A 116 -12.97 -4.89 -4.12
C THR A 116 -13.82 -4.03 -3.19
N TYR A 117 -13.25 -3.55 -2.07
CA TYR A 117 -13.96 -2.69 -1.13
C TYR A 117 -14.13 -1.25 -1.64
N PHE A 118 -13.32 -0.82 -2.61
CA PHE A 118 -13.32 0.55 -3.12
C PHE A 118 -13.18 0.67 -4.66
N GLU A 119 -13.25 -0.43 -5.39
CA GLU A 119 -13.14 -0.41 -6.86
C GLU A 119 -14.22 0.45 -7.53
N ASP A 120 -15.44 0.44 -7.01
CA ASP A 120 -16.55 1.30 -7.48
C ASP A 120 -16.36 2.79 -7.22
N ALA A 121 -15.41 3.14 -6.34
CA ALA A 121 -15.05 4.51 -6.01
C ALA A 121 -13.64 4.89 -6.50
N GLU A 122 -13.04 4.11 -7.40
CA GLU A 122 -11.65 4.28 -7.85
C GLU A 122 -11.34 5.73 -8.27
N ALA A 123 -12.21 6.36 -9.05
CA ALA A 123 -12.01 7.73 -9.53
C ALA A 123 -11.95 8.75 -8.36
N HIS A 124 -12.74 8.54 -7.30
CA HIS A 124 -12.71 9.38 -6.10
C HIS A 124 -11.40 9.16 -5.33
N VAL A 125 -11.02 7.90 -5.12
CA VAL A 125 -9.80 7.54 -4.40
C VAL A 125 -8.54 8.06 -5.10
N ARG A 126 -8.46 7.94 -6.43
CA ARG A 126 -7.34 8.49 -7.22
C ARG A 126 -7.24 10.00 -7.12
N ARG A 127 -8.37 10.71 -7.20
CA ARG A 127 -8.40 12.17 -7.04
C ARG A 127 -7.96 12.58 -5.64
N ASP A 128 -8.50 11.92 -4.61
CA ASP A 128 -8.23 12.24 -3.22
C ASP A 128 -6.75 11.96 -2.85
N PHE A 129 -6.10 10.98 -3.49
CA PHE A 129 -4.67 10.68 -3.31
C PHE A 129 -3.76 11.48 -4.26
N THR A 130 -4.17 12.69 -4.62
CA THR A 130 -3.26 13.66 -5.26
C THR A 130 -2.25 14.16 -4.24
N PHE A 131 -0.97 13.97 -4.52
CA PHE A 131 0.11 14.44 -3.63
C PHE A 131 0.15 15.97 -3.61
N ARG A 132 0.34 16.53 -2.42
CA ARG A 132 0.55 17.97 -2.27
C ARG A 132 1.79 18.43 -3.01
N PRO A 133 1.80 19.66 -3.59
CA PRO A 133 2.93 20.16 -4.37
C PRO A 133 4.26 20.15 -3.63
N GLU A 134 4.26 20.44 -2.32
CA GLU A 134 5.46 20.43 -1.48
C GLU A 134 6.06 19.02 -1.33
N ILE A 135 5.26 17.97 -1.37
CA ILE A 135 5.75 16.58 -1.37
C ILE A 135 6.40 16.25 -2.71
N ALA A 136 5.75 16.61 -3.82
CA ALA A 136 6.30 16.39 -5.16
C ALA A 136 7.62 17.16 -5.38
N ALA A 137 7.76 18.33 -4.80
CA ALA A 137 8.97 19.16 -4.93
C ALA A 137 10.20 18.58 -4.21
N GLN A 138 10.03 17.76 -3.16
CA GLN A 138 11.13 17.24 -2.34
C GLN A 138 12.13 16.40 -3.14
N GLN A 139 11.69 15.71 -4.18
CA GLN A 139 12.52 14.80 -4.99
C GLN A 139 12.48 15.18 -6.49
N ALA A 140 12.35 16.46 -6.79
CA ALA A 140 12.20 16.96 -8.17
C ALA A 140 13.34 16.52 -9.11
N ASP A 141 14.56 16.37 -8.60
CA ASP A 141 15.71 15.92 -9.40
C ASP A 141 15.57 14.47 -9.83
N VAL A 142 15.10 13.60 -8.94
CA VAL A 142 14.84 12.19 -9.26
C VAL A 142 13.63 12.08 -10.17
N ALA A 143 12.57 12.84 -9.93
CA ALA A 143 11.41 12.90 -10.80
C ALA A 143 11.79 13.27 -12.25
N ARG A 144 12.69 14.25 -12.43
CA ARG A 144 13.24 14.59 -13.75
C ARG A 144 14.05 13.46 -14.37
N GLN A 145 14.83 12.72 -13.58
CA GLN A 145 15.58 11.55 -14.07
C GLN A 145 14.67 10.43 -14.53
N ILE A 146 13.54 10.19 -13.85
CA ILE A 146 12.52 9.23 -14.29
C ILE A 146 11.95 9.67 -15.63
N GLY A 147 11.43 10.91 -15.72
CA GLY A 147 10.79 11.41 -16.93
C GLY A 147 11.73 11.62 -18.13
N ALA A 148 13.04 11.73 -17.91
CA ALA A 148 14.04 11.88 -18.96
C ALA A 148 14.72 10.55 -19.36
N SER A 149 14.27 9.42 -18.82
CA SER A 149 14.88 8.12 -19.14
C SER A 149 14.63 7.75 -20.61
N PRO A 150 15.67 7.35 -21.36
CA PRO A 150 15.52 6.91 -22.75
C PRO A 150 14.96 5.50 -22.90
N VAL A 151 14.83 4.77 -21.81
CA VAL A 151 14.28 3.41 -21.73
C VAL A 151 13.20 3.35 -20.66
N PRO A 152 12.28 2.38 -20.72
CA PRO A 152 11.26 2.23 -19.69
C PRO A 152 11.83 2.17 -18.27
N THR A 153 11.16 2.83 -17.35
CA THR A 153 11.56 2.91 -15.94
C THR A 153 10.80 1.90 -15.09
N VAL A 154 11.51 1.27 -14.15
CA VAL A 154 10.91 0.30 -13.22
C VAL A 154 11.10 0.77 -11.79
N SER A 155 10.00 0.96 -11.09
CA SER A 155 9.97 1.11 -9.63
C SER A 155 10.17 -0.26 -8.98
N LEU A 156 11.32 -0.49 -8.35
CA LEU A 156 11.60 -1.71 -7.61
C LEU A 156 11.62 -1.41 -6.12
N HIS A 157 10.69 -1.96 -5.36
CA HIS A 157 10.60 -1.75 -3.92
C HIS A 157 11.19 -2.91 -3.14
N VAL A 158 12.09 -2.59 -2.21
CA VAL A 158 12.70 -3.55 -1.28
C VAL A 158 12.34 -3.15 0.15
N ARG A 159 11.74 -4.09 0.89
CA ARG A 159 11.33 -3.91 2.28
C ARG A 159 12.08 -4.89 3.16
N ARG A 160 12.86 -4.38 4.12
CA ARG A 160 13.68 -5.20 5.01
C ARG A 160 13.54 -4.85 6.48
N SER A 161 13.83 -3.65 6.92
CA SER A 161 13.76 -3.16 8.33
C SER A 161 13.18 -4.16 9.35
N ASP A 162 11.94 -3.93 9.78
CA ASP A 162 11.19 -4.77 10.73
C ASP A 162 10.93 -6.20 10.22
N TYR A 163 10.90 -6.41 8.89
CA TYR A 163 10.76 -7.75 8.29
C TYR A 163 12.00 -8.64 8.58
N VAL A 164 13.13 -8.04 8.89
CA VAL A 164 14.37 -8.74 9.26
C VAL A 164 14.57 -8.74 10.78
N THR A 165 14.33 -7.59 11.43
CA THR A 165 14.72 -7.36 12.83
C THR A 165 13.66 -7.77 13.86
N ASP A 166 12.37 -7.79 13.46
CA ASP A 166 11.27 -8.20 14.35
C ASP A 166 10.83 -9.64 14.01
N PRO A 167 11.06 -10.63 14.91
CA PRO A 167 10.69 -12.02 14.65
C PRO A 167 9.20 -12.21 14.35
N GLY A 168 8.31 -11.50 15.05
CA GLY A 168 6.86 -11.64 14.86
C GLY A 168 6.39 -11.10 13.52
N VAL A 169 7.03 -10.01 13.04
CA VAL A 169 6.78 -9.47 11.70
C VAL A 169 7.36 -10.41 10.65
N ARG A 170 8.58 -10.88 10.85
CA ARG A 170 9.25 -11.81 9.92
C ARG A 170 8.47 -13.09 9.73
N ASP A 171 8.02 -13.72 10.81
CA ASP A 171 7.30 -15.00 10.77
C ASP A 171 5.94 -14.85 10.03
N ARG A 172 5.33 -13.68 10.14
CA ARG A 172 4.07 -13.38 9.45
C ARG A 172 4.27 -12.95 8.01
N MET A 173 5.12 -11.95 7.78
CA MET A 173 5.28 -11.32 6.47
C MET A 173 6.32 -12.03 5.60
N GLY A 174 7.39 -12.53 6.20
CA GLY A 174 8.57 -13.07 5.53
C GLY A 174 9.36 -12.02 4.76
N THR A 175 10.62 -12.29 4.51
CA THR A 175 11.50 -11.49 3.63
C THR A 175 11.39 -11.96 2.17
N LEU A 176 11.76 -11.09 1.25
CA LEU A 176 11.98 -11.43 -0.15
C LEU A 176 13.47 -11.45 -0.42
N GLU A 177 13.94 -12.57 -0.98
CA GLU A 177 15.35 -12.78 -1.26
C GLU A 177 15.73 -12.27 -2.67
N PRO A 178 17.02 -12.12 -3.01
CA PRO A 178 17.48 -11.56 -4.29
C PRO A 178 16.91 -12.29 -5.51
N GLU A 179 16.64 -13.58 -5.38
CA GLU A 179 16.10 -14.44 -6.43
C GLU A 179 14.71 -13.99 -6.85
N TYR A 180 13.86 -13.59 -5.91
CA TYR A 180 12.54 -13.04 -6.25
C TYR A 180 12.67 -11.81 -7.15
N TYR A 181 13.54 -10.87 -6.81
CA TYR A 181 13.73 -9.64 -7.59
C TYR A 181 14.31 -9.94 -8.97
N SER A 182 15.24 -10.90 -9.07
CA SER A 182 15.78 -11.34 -10.35
C SER A 182 14.68 -11.91 -11.25
N HIS A 183 13.89 -12.85 -10.75
CA HIS A 183 12.80 -13.46 -11.54
C HIS A 183 11.70 -12.44 -11.88
N ALA A 184 11.41 -11.50 -10.99
CA ALA A 184 10.46 -10.45 -11.27
C ALA A 184 10.93 -9.52 -12.41
N LEU A 185 12.22 -9.20 -12.45
CA LEU A 185 12.81 -8.41 -13.53
C LEU A 185 12.89 -9.20 -14.84
N ASP A 186 13.19 -10.50 -14.78
CA ASP A 186 13.18 -11.38 -15.96
C ASP A 186 11.77 -11.49 -16.56
N ALA A 187 10.74 -11.60 -15.70
CA ALA A 187 9.34 -11.62 -16.14
C ALA A 187 8.93 -10.31 -16.82
N LEU A 188 9.41 -9.17 -16.34
CA LEU A 188 9.22 -7.87 -16.99
C LEU A 188 9.99 -7.78 -18.30
N GLY A 189 11.28 -8.15 -18.29
CA GLY A 189 12.21 -7.96 -19.40
C GLY A 189 11.83 -8.72 -20.66
N SER A 190 11.14 -9.85 -20.53
CA SER A 190 10.69 -10.66 -21.68
C SER A 190 9.74 -9.89 -22.63
N GLY A 191 9.10 -8.82 -22.15
CA GLY A 191 8.15 -8.03 -22.94
C GLY A 191 8.59 -6.60 -23.27
N ILE A 192 9.53 -6.01 -22.51
CA ILE A 192 9.82 -4.57 -22.60
C ILE A 192 11.30 -4.24 -22.92
N GLY A 193 12.19 -5.23 -22.99
CA GLY A 193 13.60 -5.02 -23.28
C GLY A 193 14.41 -4.40 -22.13
N SER A 194 15.40 -3.54 -22.48
CA SER A 194 16.22 -2.87 -21.46
C SER A 194 15.41 -1.87 -20.65
N VAL A 195 15.62 -1.85 -19.33
CA VAL A 195 14.95 -0.96 -18.39
C VAL A 195 15.96 -0.21 -17.54
N ARG A 196 15.53 0.90 -16.90
CA ARG A 196 16.27 1.60 -15.87
C ARG A 196 15.56 1.41 -14.52
N LEU A 197 16.30 0.97 -13.51
CA LEU A 197 15.74 0.71 -12.18
C LEU A 197 15.81 1.95 -11.29
N PHE A 198 14.71 2.23 -10.63
CA PHE A 198 14.62 3.13 -9.49
C PHE A 198 14.25 2.28 -8.27
N VAL A 199 15.26 1.97 -7.46
CA VAL A 199 15.13 1.10 -6.29
C VAL A 199 14.77 1.94 -5.08
N PHE A 200 13.63 1.67 -4.49
CA PHE A 200 13.13 2.33 -3.30
C PHE A 200 13.22 1.36 -2.12
N THR A 201 13.91 1.75 -1.04
CA THR A 201 14.22 0.77 0.02
C THR A 201 14.46 1.42 1.38
N ASP A 202 14.29 0.64 2.43
CA ASP A 202 14.70 0.96 3.80
C ASP A 202 16.09 0.35 4.14
N ASP A 203 16.74 -0.37 3.19
CA ASP A 203 18.08 -0.95 3.33
C ASP A 203 18.92 -0.79 2.02
N PRO A 204 19.42 0.43 1.76
CA PRO A 204 20.20 0.69 0.53
C PRO A 204 21.50 -0.13 0.44
N ALA A 205 22.11 -0.47 1.58
CA ALA A 205 23.35 -1.23 1.60
C ALA A 205 23.11 -2.66 1.10
N TRP A 206 22.05 -3.29 1.58
CA TRP A 206 21.66 -4.62 1.13
C TRP A 206 21.33 -4.63 -0.37
N CYS A 207 20.59 -3.63 -0.86
CA CYS A 207 20.25 -3.54 -2.28
C CYS A 207 21.50 -3.49 -3.16
N ARG A 208 22.48 -2.66 -2.80
CA ARG A 208 23.74 -2.57 -3.56
C ARG A 208 24.58 -3.83 -3.52
N ALA A 209 24.49 -4.61 -2.44
CA ALA A 209 25.27 -5.85 -2.27
C ALA A 209 24.61 -7.06 -2.92
N ASN A 210 23.28 -7.07 -3.10
CA ASN A 210 22.53 -8.28 -3.45
C ASN A 210 21.73 -8.17 -4.75
N LEU A 211 21.44 -6.98 -5.26
CA LEU A 211 20.72 -6.80 -6.51
C LEU A 211 21.69 -6.58 -7.67
N ARG A 212 21.30 -7.06 -8.86
CA ARG A 212 22.06 -6.80 -10.11
C ARG A 212 21.70 -5.39 -10.60
N LEU A 213 22.47 -4.41 -10.17
CA LEU A 213 22.28 -3.00 -10.53
C LEU A 213 23.33 -2.57 -11.54
N SER A 214 22.94 -1.73 -12.49
CA SER A 214 23.81 -1.02 -13.42
C SER A 214 24.23 0.34 -12.85
N GLU A 215 25.22 0.99 -13.48
CA GLU A 215 25.63 2.35 -13.10
C GLU A 215 24.53 3.42 -13.33
N GLN A 216 23.56 3.14 -14.18
CA GLN A 216 22.45 4.03 -14.49
C GLN A 216 21.29 3.93 -13.49
N ASP A 217 21.26 2.85 -12.69
CA ASP A 217 20.20 2.61 -11.73
C ASP A 217 20.34 3.51 -10.50
N VAL A 218 19.21 3.88 -9.94
CA VAL A 218 19.17 4.82 -8.81
C VAL A 218 18.63 4.09 -7.57
N VAL A 219 19.40 4.11 -6.48
CA VAL A 219 18.97 3.54 -5.19
C VAL A 219 18.63 4.67 -4.23
N LEU A 220 17.36 4.77 -3.87
CA LEU A 220 16.83 5.75 -2.93
C LEU A 220 16.42 5.06 -1.63
N GLY A 221 17.02 5.50 -0.53
CA GLY A 221 16.68 5.05 0.80
C GLY A 221 16.06 6.13 1.64
N ALA A 222 15.17 5.74 2.55
CA ALA A 222 14.71 6.58 3.63
C ALA A 222 14.61 5.77 4.91
N THR A 223 14.95 6.42 6.03
CA THR A 223 14.66 5.87 7.36
C THR A 223 13.19 6.11 7.70
N ARG A 224 12.63 5.33 8.60
CA ARG A 224 11.24 5.53 9.06
C ARG A 224 11.02 6.83 9.82
N ALA A 225 12.08 7.42 10.37
CA ALA A 225 11.99 8.72 11.01
C ALA A 225 11.67 9.86 10.03
N GLU A 226 11.92 9.64 8.73
CA GLU A 226 11.71 10.62 7.65
C GLU A 226 10.36 10.39 6.95
N ALA A 227 9.24 10.52 7.68
CA ALA A 227 7.89 10.22 7.15
C ALA A 227 7.56 11.02 5.87
N ASP A 228 7.90 12.31 5.83
CA ASP A 228 7.66 13.16 4.65
C ASP A 228 8.44 12.66 3.43
N LYS A 229 9.64 12.12 3.65
CA LYS A 229 10.44 11.51 2.60
C LYS A 229 9.80 10.25 2.03
N TRP A 230 9.12 9.45 2.86
CA TRP A 230 8.39 8.28 2.37
C TRP A 230 7.22 8.66 1.47
N ALA A 231 6.51 9.73 1.77
CA ALA A 231 5.46 10.25 0.89
C ALA A 231 6.01 10.65 -0.49
N SER A 232 7.15 11.39 -0.52
CA SER A 232 7.80 11.75 -1.78
C SER A 232 8.37 10.55 -2.53
N ILE A 233 8.86 9.52 -1.83
CA ILE A 233 9.27 8.25 -2.45
C ILE A 233 8.07 7.54 -3.10
N MET A 234 6.93 7.46 -2.43
CA MET A 234 5.72 6.88 -3.04
C MET A 234 5.31 7.65 -4.30
N GLN A 235 5.38 8.97 -4.25
CA GLN A 235 5.11 9.82 -5.41
C GLN A 235 6.06 9.50 -6.56
N LEU A 236 7.38 9.33 -6.33
CA LEU A 236 8.32 8.91 -7.36
C LEU A 236 7.98 7.52 -7.94
N MET A 237 7.56 6.58 -7.11
CA MET A 237 7.13 5.26 -7.59
C MET A 237 6.00 5.38 -8.61
N THR A 238 5.04 6.30 -8.39
CA THR A 238 3.91 6.48 -9.33
C THR A 238 4.32 7.02 -10.69
N LEU A 239 5.50 7.61 -10.82
CA LEU A 239 6.03 8.18 -12.06
C LEU A 239 6.72 7.14 -12.95
N CYS A 240 7.08 5.98 -12.40
CA CYS A 240 7.71 4.92 -13.17
C CYS A 240 6.71 4.19 -14.08
N ASP A 241 7.20 3.64 -15.18
CA ASP A 241 6.37 2.96 -16.18
C ASP A 241 5.88 1.60 -15.70
N HIS A 242 6.72 0.84 -14.98
CA HIS A 242 6.45 -0.51 -14.48
C HIS A 242 6.87 -0.66 -13.02
N HIS A 243 6.42 -1.74 -12.36
CA HIS A 243 6.60 -1.90 -10.92
C HIS A 243 6.95 -3.33 -10.53
N VAL A 244 7.97 -3.49 -9.68
CA VAL A 244 8.28 -4.73 -8.95
C VAL A 244 8.07 -4.44 -7.46
N LEU A 245 7.13 -5.14 -6.85
CA LEU A 245 6.68 -4.87 -5.50
C LEU A 245 7.39 -5.74 -4.45
N ALA A 246 7.69 -5.17 -3.29
CA ALA A 246 7.76 -5.96 -2.08
C ALA A 246 6.34 -6.30 -1.58
N ASN A 247 6.23 -7.23 -0.63
CA ASN A 247 4.98 -7.56 0.07
C ASN A 247 4.59 -6.46 1.09
N SER A 248 4.42 -5.26 0.60
CA SER A 248 4.18 -4.04 1.37
C SER A 248 3.03 -3.22 0.80
N SER A 249 2.07 -2.85 1.65
CA SER A 249 0.98 -1.95 1.28
C SER A 249 1.48 -0.62 0.71
N PHE A 250 2.68 -0.20 1.07
CA PHE A 250 3.33 1.00 0.53
C PHE A 250 3.59 0.89 -0.97
N SER A 251 4.28 -0.18 -1.41
CA SER A 251 4.55 -0.37 -2.84
C SER A 251 3.31 -0.75 -3.64
N TRP A 252 2.35 -1.40 -2.99
CA TRP A 252 1.04 -1.66 -3.59
C TRP A 252 0.40 -0.36 -4.08
N TRP A 253 0.35 0.65 -3.22
CA TRP A 253 -0.22 1.96 -3.57
C TRP A 253 0.61 2.72 -4.59
N GLY A 254 1.95 2.65 -4.51
CA GLY A 254 2.82 3.25 -5.53
C GLY A 254 2.51 2.75 -6.94
N ALA A 255 2.29 1.44 -7.09
CA ALA A 255 1.90 0.85 -8.36
C ALA A 255 0.45 1.12 -8.75
N TRP A 256 -0.49 1.04 -7.79
CA TRP A 256 -1.91 1.25 -8.09
C TRP A 256 -2.19 2.69 -8.54
N LEU A 257 -1.55 3.67 -7.91
CA LEU A 257 -1.70 5.09 -8.26
C LEU A 257 -0.99 5.48 -9.56
N SER A 258 -0.01 4.70 -10.05
CA SER A 258 0.65 5.00 -11.33
C SER A 258 -0.37 5.16 -12.46
N PRO A 259 -0.31 6.27 -13.21
CA PRO A 259 -1.24 6.55 -14.31
C PRO A 259 -0.89 5.81 -15.60
N SER A 260 0.26 5.13 -15.69
CA SER A 260 0.71 4.44 -16.91
C SER A 260 -0.33 3.39 -17.35
N PRO A 261 -0.92 3.50 -18.54
CA PRO A 261 -1.95 2.56 -19.01
C PRO A 261 -1.35 1.21 -19.43
N THR A 262 -0.05 1.16 -19.68
CA THR A 262 0.69 -0.03 -20.13
C THR A 262 1.56 -0.61 -19.02
N LYS A 263 1.36 -0.18 -17.79
CA LYS A 263 2.18 -0.66 -16.67
C LYS A 263 2.03 -2.16 -16.47
N ILE A 264 3.17 -2.81 -16.29
CA ILE A 264 3.24 -4.17 -15.78
C ILE A 264 3.61 -4.07 -14.30
N VAL A 265 2.83 -4.74 -13.46
CA VAL A 265 3.08 -4.79 -12.01
C VAL A 265 3.36 -6.23 -11.63
N VAL A 266 4.51 -6.46 -11.01
CA VAL A 266 4.92 -7.77 -10.52
C VAL A 266 4.85 -7.79 -9.00
N ALA A 267 4.11 -8.74 -8.45
CA ALA A 267 3.89 -8.91 -7.02
C ALA A 267 4.27 -10.31 -6.53
N PRO A 268 4.78 -10.46 -5.29
CA PRO A 268 5.15 -11.77 -4.75
C PRO A 268 3.92 -12.64 -4.44
N ARG A 269 4.10 -13.95 -4.55
CA ARG A 269 3.13 -14.98 -4.14
C ARG A 269 3.81 -16.03 -3.25
N PRO A 270 3.30 -16.31 -2.04
CA PRO A 270 2.22 -15.60 -1.36
C PRO A 270 2.64 -14.16 -0.97
N TRP A 271 1.66 -13.26 -0.79
CA TRP A 271 1.92 -11.90 -0.31
C TRP A 271 2.33 -11.90 1.16
N VAL A 272 1.64 -12.68 1.98
CA VAL A 272 1.93 -12.91 3.41
C VAL A 272 2.43 -14.34 3.56
N GLN A 273 3.49 -14.55 4.33
CA GLN A 273 4.06 -15.88 4.57
C GLN A 273 3.15 -16.78 5.41
N ASP A 274 2.42 -16.20 6.35
CA ASP A 274 1.46 -16.93 7.19
C ASP A 274 0.29 -17.42 6.32
N SER A 275 0.22 -18.74 6.11
CA SER A 275 -0.77 -19.40 5.25
C SER A 275 -2.22 -19.25 5.69
N ARG A 276 -2.46 -18.73 6.90
CA ARG A 276 -3.83 -18.44 7.38
C ARG A 276 -4.42 -17.20 6.70
N TRP A 277 -3.59 -16.34 6.07
CA TRP A 277 -4.06 -15.13 5.40
C TRP A 277 -4.70 -15.45 4.06
N ASP A 278 -5.91 -14.97 3.88
CA ASP A 278 -6.57 -14.93 2.58
C ASP A 278 -6.07 -13.74 1.76
N GLU A 279 -5.60 -14.01 0.56
CA GLU A 279 -5.10 -12.99 -0.37
C GLU A 279 -6.14 -12.58 -1.43
N ASN A 280 -7.33 -13.20 -1.43
CA ASN A 280 -8.36 -12.92 -2.40
C ASN A 280 -8.79 -11.43 -2.36
N GLY A 281 -8.76 -10.79 -3.51
CA GLY A 281 -9.09 -9.38 -3.67
C GLY A 281 -8.03 -8.39 -3.17
N ARG A 282 -6.92 -8.86 -2.56
CA ARG A 282 -5.82 -7.96 -2.16
C ARG A 282 -5.00 -7.50 -3.35
N ILE A 283 -4.66 -8.43 -4.23
CA ILE A 283 -3.85 -8.17 -5.40
C ILE A 283 -4.76 -8.15 -6.62
N PRO A 284 -4.78 -7.05 -7.38
CA PRO A 284 -5.51 -6.96 -8.64
C PRO A 284 -5.18 -8.13 -9.56
N SER A 285 -6.18 -8.70 -10.22
CA SER A 285 -6.03 -9.92 -11.02
C SER A 285 -5.13 -9.74 -12.24
N GLU A 286 -4.99 -8.52 -12.73
CA GLU A 286 -4.13 -8.14 -13.85
C GLU A 286 -2.64 -8.03 -13.47
N TRP A 287 -2.30 -8.07 -12.16
CA TRP A 287 -0.91 -8.03 -11.72
C TRP A 287 -0.24 -9.41 -11.83
N VAL A 288 0.97 -9.43 -12.37
CA VAL A 288 1.77 -10.66 -12.49
C VAL A 288 2.20 -11.14 -11.11
N ARG A 289 2.07 -12.44 -10.85
CA ARG A 289 2.42 -13.04 -9.56
C ARG A 289 3.63 -13.95 -9.72
N ILE A 290 4.70 -13.67 -8.96
CA ILE A 290 5.94 -14.47 -8.93
C ILE A 290 6.07 -15.12 -7.56
N ASP A 291 6.37 -16.42 -7.55
CA ASP A 291 6.57 -17.15 -6.29
C ASP A 291 7.82 -16.63 -5.56
N ARG A 292 7.66 -16.29 -4.30
CA ARG A 292 8.73 -15.72 -3.45
C ARG A 292 9.76 -16.75 -3.00
N GLY A 293 9.40 -18.02 -3.00
CA GLY A 293 10.26 -19.17 -2.70
C GLY A 293 10.48 -19.99 -3.95
N TYR A 294 11.23 -19.46 -4.94
CA TYR A 294 11.60 -20.23 -6.12
C TYR A 294 12.57 -21.35 -5.71
N GLN A 295 12.11 -22.59 -5.74
CA GLN A 295 13.00 -23.75 -5.82
C GLN A 295 13.38 -23.91 -7.27
N ALA A 296 14.69 -23.92 -7.55
CA ALA A 296 15.29 -23.96 -8.90
C ALA A 296 14.88 -25.17 -9.77
N ASP A 297 14.06 -26.08 -9.27
CA ASP A 297 13.66 -27.33 -9.90
C ASP A 297 12.32 -27.28 -10.67
N GLN A 298 11.64 -26.12 -10.71
CA GLN A 298 10.46 -25.97 -11.54
C GLN A 298 10.71 -24.97 -12.68
N PRO A 299 10.53 -25.38 -13.97
CA PRO A 299 10.57 -24.43 -15.06
C PRO A 299 9.49 -23.36 -14.87
N PRO A 300 9.74 -22.09 -15.26
CA PRO A 300 8.76 -21.04 -15.15
C PRO A 300 7.46 -21.49 -15.83
N SER A 301 6.35 -21.44 -15.10
CA SER A 301 5.04 -21.65 -15.71
C SER A 301 4.91 -20.62 -16.83
N THR A 302 4.77 -21.10 -18.06
CA THR A 302 4.54 -20.25 -19.24
C THR A 302 3.22 -19.52 -19.06
N THR A 303 3.28 -18.34 -18.43
CA THR A 303 2.16 -17.43 -18.42
C THR A 303 2.18 -16.74 -19.78
N THR A 304 1.39 -17.24 -20.70
CA THR A 304 1.14 -16.62 -22.00
C THR A 304 0.46 -15.27 -21.73
N PHE A 305 1.18 -14.19 -22.02
CA PHE A 305 0.61 -12.86 -22.08
C PHE A 305 -0.34 -12.82 -23.28
N ALA A 306 -1.65 -12.80 -23.03
CA ALA A 306 -2.61 -12.45 -24.08
C ALA A 306 -2.58 -10.93 -24.24
N PRO A 307 -2.38 -10.39 -25.46
CA PRO A 307 -2.51 -8.96 -25.67
C PRO A 307 -3.96 -8.55 -25.42
N VAL A 308 -4.13 -7.55 -24.58
CA VAL A 308 -5.44 -6.89 -24.38
C VAL A 308 -5.73 -6.14 -25.67
N THR A 309 -6.72 -6.61 -26.43
CA THR A 309 -7.31 -5.91 -27.57
C THR A 309 -8.25 -4.81 -27.11
#